data_60e618c1a5b6009463b5a8d1ac17a310
#
_entry.id   60e618c1a5b6009463b5a8d1ac17a310
#
_cell.length_a   1.000
_cell.length_b   1.000
_cell.length_c   1.000
_cell.angle_alpha   90.00
_cell.angle_beta   90.00
_cell.angle_gamma   90.00
#
_symmetry.space_group_name_H-M   'P 1'
#
loop_
_entity.id
_entity.type
_entity.pdbx_description
1 polymer ?
#
loop_
_entity_poly.entity_id
_entity_poly.type
_entity_poly.pdbx_seq_one_letter_code
_entity_poly.pdbx_strand_id
1 'polypeptide(L)'
;MGKLFLKLWIFILLTSLTSFLIQKQVFEYATREAAANVSQERVRRTFVFLEEALRPYPQAEWSARVEVLQKRIGAPAHIQKLESLRASGELPSGAIEQLASGSVHFHNLPDSGGLIMYRTLFDTDYVAVLVAPTPPTPLIFGVFKPIVFTWMVESTLYAIALLLWLRLFWRDMKKLEAATEKAGEGNFAIELKMRAGSALRPIADSFNRMTARIGRLVDSHRDLTNAVSHELKTPLSRLRFSITLAEDAETKAERAQLLKKMHQDVDELDALVQEMLLYSRLERNNAAPDMSLATVSIESWLPNAVEDEIEAAQASDINIPVSVESSVTDAACEPKFMARAVQNLVRNALRFAKSRVEVRVEERNSRYYIQVDDDGPGIAESDHARLFVPFARVDESRSRHAHGGGTGLGLAIVQRIAEWHGGKAVISTSDMGGARITIQWPQRSFKLPATVAP
;
A
#
# COMPACT_ATOMS: atom_id res chain seq x y z
N MET A 1 3.67 4.89 6.27
CA MET A 1 4.13 6.29 6.45
C MET A 1 3.90 6.82 7.87
N GLY A 2 2.76 6.57 8.54
CA GLY A 2 2.45 7.17 9.83
C GLY A 2 3.44 6.92 10.98
N LYS A 3 3.98 5.71 11.13
CA LYS A 3 4.80 5.37 12.31
C LYS A 3 6.17 6.08 12.36
N LEU A 4 6.84 6.30 11.22
CA LEU A 4 8.15 6.98 11.19
C LEU A 4 7.97 8.51 11.30
N PHE A 5 6.97 9.04 10.59
CA PHE A 5 6.57 10.44 10.69
C PHE A 5 6.12 10.77 12.14
N LEU A 6 5.31 9.89 12.74
CA LEU A 6 4.87 10.03 14.13
C LEU A 6 6.06 10.02 15.10
N LYS A 7 7.05 9.14 14.94
CA LYS A 7 8.25 9.12 15.78
C LYS A 7 9.07 10.40 15.65
N LEU A 8 9.27 10.91 14.45
CA LEU A 8 9.97 12.19 14.22
C LEU A 8 9.17 13.34 14.83
N TRP A 9 7.85 13.37 14.66
CA TRP A 9 6.98 14.39 15.20
C TRP A 9 6.95 14.38 16.74
N ILE A 10 6.87 13.19 17.36
CA ILE A 10 6.98 13.00 18.80
C ILE A 10 8.34 13.46 19.31
N PHE A 11 9.43 13.16 18.61
CA PHE A 11 10.77 13.62 18.97
C PHE A 11 10.87 15.15 18.94
N ILE A 12 10.39 15.79 17.88
CA ILE A 12 10.36 17.27 17.74
C ILE A 12 9.50 17.89 18.85
N LEU A 13 8.34 17.32 19.13
CA LEU A 13 7.43 17.81 20.16
C LEU A 13 8.03 17.68 21.57
N LEU A 14 8.66 16.55 21.89
CA LEU A 14 9.34 16.32 23.16
C LEU A 14 10.53 17.26 23.35
N THR A 15 11.36 17.45 22.33
CA THR A 15 12.50 18.37 22.41
C THR A 15 12.05 19.82 22.52
N SER A 16 11.02 20.24 21.79
CA SER A 16 10.44 21.58 21.88
C SER A 16 9.81 21.85 23.26
N LEU A 17 9.09 20.88 23.83
CA LEU A 17 8.51 20.98 25.17
C LEU A 17 9.60 21.09 26.25
N THR A 18 10.65 20.25 26.14
CA THR A 18 11.78 20.28 27.10
C THR A 18 12.50 21.61 27.05
N SER A 19 12.72 22.14 25.85
CA SER A 19 13.33 23.44 25.66
C SER A 19 12.48 24.57 26.24
N PHE A 20 11.18 24.53 25.97
CA PHE A 20 10.27 25.52 26.57
C PHE A 20 10.30 25.51 28.12
N LEU A 21 10.32 24.33 28.72
CA LEU A 21 10.40 24.20 30.18
C LEU A 21 11.75 24.71 30.73
N ILE A 22 12.86 24.40 30.06
CA ILE A 22 14.20 24.91 30.42
C ILE A 22 14.24 26.44 30.27
N GLN A 23 13.74 26.98 29.16
CA GLN A 23 13.71 28.43 28.91
C GLN A 23 12.88 29.15 29.99
N LYS A 24 11.72 28.62 30.35
CA LYS A 24 10.87 29.16 31.41
C LYS A 24 11.65 29.18 32.74
N GLN A 25 12.32 28.10 33.10
CA GLN A 25 13.06 27.99 34.36
C GLN A 25 14.28 28.90 34.39
N VAL A 26 15.03 29.00 33.27
CA VAL A 26 16.16 29.92 33.13
C VAL A 26 15.69 31.37 33.19
N PHE A 27 14.55 31.71 32.58
CA PHE A 27 13.97 33.04 32.65
C PHE A 27 13.55 33.40 34.07
N GLU A 28 12.85 32.53 34.79
CA GLU A 28 12.46 32.74 36.17
C GLU A 28 13.65 32.88 37.10
N TYR A 29 14.69 32.05 36.92
CA TYR A 29 15.94 32.13 37.70
C TYR A 29 16.67 33.43 37.42
N ALA A 30 16.89 33.81 36.19
CA ALA A 30 17.60 35.04 35.79
C ALA A 30 16.87 36.28 36.24
N THR A 31 15.52 36.29 36.19
CA THR A 31 14.74 37.43 36.68
C THR A 31 14.77 37.54 38.21
N ARG A 32 14.73 36.40 38.93
CA ARG A 32 14.86 36.41 40.41
C ARG A 32 16.28 36.84 40.83
N GLU A 33 17.33 36.33 40.24
CA GLU A 33 18.71 36.65 40.57
C GLU A 33 19.03 38.14 40.23
N ALA A 34 18.56 38.60 39.06
CA ALA A 34 18.73 40.00 38.69
C ALA A 34 17.95 40.96 39.61
N ALA A 35 16.75 40.57 40.03
CA ALA A 35 16.00 41.35 41.00
C ALA A 35 16.69 41.37 42.39
N ALA A 36 17.24 40.24 42.83
CA ALA A 36 17.94 40.11 44.09
C ALA A 36 19.25 40.89 44.16
N ASN A 37 20.10 40.79 43.14
CA ASN A 37 21.46 41.36 43.13
C ASN A 37 21.47 42.88 42.90
N VAL A 38 20.59 43.38 42.01
CA VAL A 38 20.52 44.84 41.75
C VAL A 38 19.84 45.59 42.87
N SER A 39 18.95 44.93 43.63
CA SER A 39 18.18 45.59 44.65
C SER A 39 18.92 45.73 46.00
N GLN A 40 19.58 44.71 46.52
CA GLN A 40 20.09 44.72 47.87
C GLN A 40 21.17 45.77 48.12
N GLU A 41 22.20 45.84 47.30
CA GLU A 41 23.32 46.77 47.55
C GLU A 41 22.93 48.22 47.19
N ARG A 42 22.22 48.44 46.10
CA ARG A 42 21.76 49.77 45.70
C ARG A 42 20.72 50.30 46.67
N VAL A 43 19.80 49.45 47.07
CA VAL A 43 18.78 49.76 48.05
C VAL A 43 19.36 50.10 49.41
N ARG A 44 20.27 49.28 49.89
CA ARG A 44 20.99 49.53 51.14
C ARG A 44 21.70 50.88 51.12
N ARG A 45 22.40 51.22 50.03
CA ARG A 45 23.07 52.54 49.89
C ARG A 45 22.07 53.70 49.87
N THR A 46 20.93 53.49 49.21
CA THR A 46 19.89 54.52 49.16
C THR A 46 19.28 54.79 50.53
N PHE A 47 18.99 53.77 51.35
CA PHE A 47 18.51 53.92 52.69
C PHE A 47 19.55 54.53 53.64
N VAL A 48 20.83 54.13 53.49
CA VAL A 48 21.91 54.76 54.26
C VAL A 48 22.03 56.25 53.92
N PHE A 49 22.01 56.58 52.61
CA PHE A 49 22.00 57.99 52.20
C PHE A 49 20.80 58.77 52.74
N LEU A 50 19.63 58.17 52.80
CA LEU A 50 18.42 58.74 53.27
C LEU A 50 18.51 59.02 54.85
N GLU A 51 19.06 58.03 55.55
CA GLU A 51 19.33 58.15 56.98
C GLU A 51 20.37 59.27 57.28
N GLU A 52 21.46 59.29 56.58
CA GLU A 52 22.47 60.34 56.74
C GLU A 52 21.92 61.72 56.39
N ALA A 53 21.11 61.87 55.36
CA ALA A 53 20.52 63.13 54.93
C ALA A 53 19.43 63.62 55.88
N LEU A 54 18.73 62.77 56.64
CA LEU A 54 17.69 63.10 57.59
C LEU A 54 18.21 63.29 58.97
N ARG A 55 19.39 62.79 59.32
CA ARG A 55 19.99 62.85 60.67
C ARG A 55 20.06 64.25 61.28
N PRO A 56 20.37 65.30 60.54
CA PRO A 56 20.44 66.63 61.11
C PRO A 56 19.07 67.30 61.44
N TYR A 57 17.95 66.72 61.05
CA TYR A 57 16.62 67.29 61.11
C TYR A 57 15.71 66.60 62.16
N PRO A 58 14.85 67.34 62.81
CA PRO A 58 13.86 66.76 63.73
C PRO A 58 12.84 65.94 62.98
N GLN A 59 12.28 64.88 63.64
CA GLN A 59 11.34 63.91 63.06
C GLN A 59 10.12 64.57 62.37
N ALA A 60 9.66 65.68 62.85
CA ALA A 60 8.53 66.43 62.30
C ALA A 60 8.79 66.94 60.85
N GLU A 61 10.04 67.14 60.49
CA GLU A 61 10.43 67.63 59.14
C GLU A 61 10.80 66.55 58.15
N TRP A 62 10.91 65.26 58.59
CA TRP A 62 11.38 64.19 57.74
C TRP A 62 10.55 63.98 56.49
N SER A 63 9.20 64.01 56.60
CA SER A 63 8.31 63.82 55.42
C SER A 63 8.53 64.88 54.35
N ALA A 64 8.62 66.18 54.80
CA ALA A 64 8.87 67.30 53.87
C ALA A 64 10.27 67.21 53.21
N ARG A 65 11.27 66.75 53.97
CA ARG A 65 12.65 66.57 53.47
C ARG A 65 12.81 65.43 52.53
N VAL A 66 12.17 64.28 52.71
CA VAL A 66 12.17 63.13 51.81
C VAL A 66 11.56 63.52 50.47
N GLU A 67 10.51 64.33 50.43
CA GLU A 67 9.91 64.83 49.19
C GLU A 67 10.92 65.64 48.34
N VAL A 68 11.75 66.46 48.99
CA VAL A 68 12.84 67.19 48.33
C VAL A 68 13.95 66.27 47.88
N LEU A 69 14.27 65.27 48.68
CA LEU A 69 15.34 64.28 48.35
C LEU A 69 14.94 63.27 47.24
N GLN A 70 13.66 63.10 46.94
CA GLN A 70 13.19 62.21 45.87
C GLN A 70 13.90 62.50 44.56
N LYS A 71 14.12 63.78 44.18
CA LYS A 71 14.83 64.16 42.97
C LYS A 71 16.32 63.69 42.89
N ARG A 72 16.96 63.58 44.06
CA ARG A 72 18.35 63.09 44.21
C ARG A 72 18.42 61.60 44.29
N ILE A 73 17.40 60.96 44.89
CA ILE A 73 17.30 59.49 44.95
C ILE A 73 16.92 58.92 43.63
N GLY A 74 16.24 59.67 42.74
CA GLY A 74 15.78 59.22 41.44
C GLY A 74 14.63 58.16 41.54
N ALA A 75 13.95 58.10 42.67
CA ALA A 75 12.84 57.22 42.92
C ALA A 75 11.83 57.88 43.85
N PRO A 76 10.52 57.66 43.67
CA PRO A 76 9.52 58.11 44.61
C PRO A 76 9.80 57.53 45.99
N ALA A 77 9.82 58.44 47.02
CA ALA A 77 10.07 58.07 48.38
C ALA A 77 9.14 58.85 49.32
N HIS A 78 8.63 58.20 50.31
CA HIS A 78 7.82 58.89 51.38
C HIS A 78 8.08 58.18 52.70
N ILE A 79 7.68 58.91 53.81
CA ILE A 79 7.77 58.37 55.16
C ILE A 79 6.37 58.24 55.74
N GLN A 80 6.12 57.09 56.36
CA GLN A 80 4.87 56.85 57.10
C GLN A 80 5.18 56.20 58.47
N LYS A 81 4.22 56.30 59.40
CA LYS A 81 4.34 55.58 60.65
C LYS A 81 4.07 54.08 60.50
N LEU A 82 4.80 53.30 61.26
CA LEU A 82 4.61 51.86 61.28
C LEU A 82 3.19 51.44 61.67
N GLU A 83 2.55 52.19 62.58
CA GLU A 83 1.16 51.96 62.91
C GLU A 83 0.20 52.18 61.77
N SER A 84 0.44 53.19 60.93
CA SER A 84 -0.40 53.42 59.73
C SER A 84 -0.27 52.31 58.68
N LEU A 85 0.94 51.77 58.53
CA LEU A 85 1.17 50.59 57.67
C LEU A 85 0.52 49.32 58.22
N ARG A 86 0.49 49.14 59.52
CA ARG A 86 -0.25 48.07 60.20
C ARG A 86 -1.76 48.17 60.01
N ALA A 87 -2.29 49.44 60.12
CA ALA A 87 -3.69 49.66 59.94
C ALA A 87 -4.22 49.60 58.52
N SER A 88 -3.37 49.86 57.48
CA SER A 88 -3.72 49.79 56.07
C SER A 88 -3.84 48.35 55.55
N GLY A 89 -3.23 47.35 56.21
CA GLY A 89 -3.23 45.99 55.77
C GLY A 89 -2.41 45.73 54.49
N GLU A 90 -1.61 46.73 54.09
CA GLU A 90 -0.80 46.62 52.84
C GLU A 90 0.34 45.58 52.95
N LEU A 91 0.78 45.31 54.18
CA LEU A 91 1.86 44.36 54.45
C LEU A 91 1.41 43.16 55.28
N PRO A 92 1.86 41.92 54.93
CA PRO A 92 1.60 40.74 55.74
C PRO A 92 2.25 40.87 57.14
N SER A 93 1.65 40.26 58.16
CA SER A 93 2.06 40.38 59.57
C SER A 93 3.55 40.05 59.80
N GLY A 94 4.10 39.05 59.09
CA GLY A 94 5.52 38.72 59.18
C GLY A 94 6.47 39.78 58.61
N ALA A 95 6.01 40.65 57.71
CA ALA A 95 6.80 41.73 57.13
C ALA A 95 6.93 42.90 58.16
N ILE A 96 5.91 43.10 58.96
CA ILE A 96 5.94 44.11 60.00
C ILE A 96 6.95 43.76 61.11
N GLU A 97 7.06 42.46 61.47
CA GLU A 97 8.07 41.95 62.38
C GLU A 97 9.51 42.11 61.86
N GLN A 98 9.71 41.87 60.56
CA GLN A 98 10.99 42.10 59.91
C GLN A 98 11.38 43.57 59.88
N LEU A 99 10.43 44.46 59.64
CA LEU A 99 10.67 45.89 59.65
C LEU A 99 11.04 46.37 61.06
N ALA A 100 10.39 45.86 62.16
CA ALA A 100 10.72 46.15 63.54
C ALA A 100 12.15 45.71 63.93
N SER A 101 12.75 44.73 63.22
CA SER A 101 14.13 44.32 63.39
C SER A 101 15.17 45.15 62.61
N GLY A 102 14.75 46.25 61.95
CA GLY A 102 15.60 47.12 61.16
C GLY A 102 15.95 46.56 59.77
N SER A 103 15.30 45.44 59.37
CA SER A 103 15.54 44.77 58.04
C SER A 103 14.78 45.52 56.93
N VAL A 104 15.26 45.45 55.68
CA VAL A 104 14.56 45.93 54.49
C VAL A 104 13.55 44.87 54.05
N HIS A 105 12.28 45.26 53.96
CA HIS A 105 11.26 44.37 53.37
C HIS A 105 10.92 44.81 51.97
N PHE A 106 10.80 43.80 51.07
CA PHE A 106 10.51 44.00 49.65
C PHE A 106 9.10 43.51 49.32
N HIS A 107 8.30 44.36 48.71
CA HIS A 107 6.95 44.04 48.26
C HIS A 107 6.79 44.30 46.76
N ASN A 108 6.41 43.27 46.02
CA ASN A 108 6.18 43.37 44.58
C ASN A 108 4.78 43.89 44.30
N LEU A 109 4.64 44.89 43.46
CA LEU A 109 3.36 45.37 42.95
C LEU A 109 2.93 44.47 41.78
N PRO A 110 1.83 43.70 41.88
CA PRO A 110 1.42 42.74 40.85
C PRO A 110 1.06 43.39 39.52
N ASP A 111 0.51 44.62 39.54
CA ASP A 111 -0.04 45.27 38.34
C ASP A 111 0.96 46.17 37.58
N SER A 112 2.06 46.60 38.17
CA SER A 112 3.00 47.55 37.56
C SER A 112 4.43 47.03 37.44
N GLY A 113 4.72 45.80 37.90
CA GLY A 113 6.08 45.25 37.92
C GLY A 113 7.05 46.10 38.81
N GLY A 114 6.55 47.03 39.60
CA GLY A 114 7.33 47.85 40.52
C GLY A 114 7.67 47.11 41.80
N LEU A 115 8.77 47.48 42.40
CA LEU A 115 9.22 46.96 43.71
C LEU A 115 9.12 48.06 44.74
N ILE A 116 8.32 47.85 45.76
CA ILE A 116 8.28 48.75 46.92
C ILE A 116 9.17 48.18 48.00
N MET A 117 9.97 49.04 48.57
CA MET A 117 10.93 48.72 49.63
C MET A 117 10.63 49.49 50.85
N TYR A 118 10.57 48.82 51.98
CA TYR A 118 10.25 49.38 53.29
C TYR A 118 11.45 49.16 54.18
N ARG A 119 11.77 50.23 55.02
CA ARG A 119 12.79 50.14 56.09
C ARG A 119 12.47 51.13 57.18
N THR A 120 12.61 50.69 58.44
CA THR A 120 12.53 51.62 59.61
C THR A 120 13.76 52.54 59.64
N LEU A 121 13.53 53.78 59.99
CA LEU A 121 14.58 54.78 60.05
C LEU A 121 15.01 54.99 61.55
N PHE A 122 16.30 54.87 61.77
CA PHE A 122 16.95 55.10 63.08
C PHE A 122 16.28 54.36 64.28
N ASP A 123 15.78 53.17 64.01
CA ASP A 123 15.05 52.35 65.00
C ASP A 123 13.85 53.05 65.63
N THR A 124 13.23 53.95 64.88
CA THR A 124 11.98 54.69 65.27
C THR A 124 10.75 54.04 64.63
N ASP A 125 9.56 54.50 65.04
CA ASP A 125 8.28 54.08 64.44
C ASP A 125 8.02 54.64 63.02
N TYR A 126 9.02 55.22 62.36
CA TYR A 126 8.92 55.75 61.02
C TYR A 126 9.55 54.82 60.01
N VAL A 127 8.79 54.53 58.97
CA VAL A 127 9.21 53.64 57.84
C VAL A 127 9.40 54.49 56.59
N ALA A 128 10.59 54.41 56.00
CA ALA A 128 10.81 54.96 54.71
C ALA A 128 10.33 53.96 53.64
N VAL A 129 9.54 54.40 52.71
CA VAL A 129 9.00 53.65 51.57
C VAL A 129 9.63 54.21 50.33
N LEU A 130 10.30 53.31 49.58
CA LEU A 130 10.93 53.62 48.31
C LEU A 130 10.24 52.83 47.24
N VAL A 131 9.79 53.42 46.13
CA VAL A 131 9.23 52.77 44.99
C VAL A 131 10.34 52.71 43.90
N ALA A 132 10.89 51.53 43.67
CA ALA A 132 11.84 51.39 42.59
C ALA A 132 11.10 51.34 41.25
N PRO A 133 11.53 52.13 40.26
CA PRO A 133 11.03 51.96 38.91
C PRO A 133 11.44 50.61 38.37
N THR A 134 10.65 50.09 37.45
CA THR A 134 10.98 48.86 36.71
C THR A 134 12.46 48.85 36.28
N PRO A 135 13.16 47.75 36.48
CA PRO A 135 14.59 47.71 36.20
C PRO A 135 14.89 48.08 34.73
N PRO A 136 15.91 48.92 34.53
CA PRO A 136 16.23 49.37 33.17
C PRO A 136 16.64 48.19 32.25
N THR A 137 16.34 48.35 30.99
CA THR A 137 16.54 47.47 29.84
C THR A 137 17.82 46.58 29.75
N PRO A 138 18.95 46.80 30.46
CA PRO A 138 20.11 45.90 30.41
C PRO A 138 19.85 44.48 30.94
N LEU A 139 18.84 44.26 31.79
CA LEU A 139 18.46 42.93 32.28
C LEU A 139 17.89 42.04 31.17
N ILE A 140 17.20 42.66 30.21
CA ILE A 140 16.64 41.97 29.04
C ILE A 140 17.76 41.31 28.21
N PHE A 141 18.90 42.01 28.01
CA PHE A 141 20.05 41.47 27.25
C PHE A 141 20.73 40.28 27.94
N GLY A 142 20.77 40.21 29.26
CA GLY A 142 21.31 39.07 30.02
C GLY A 142 20.52 37.79 29.84
N VAL A 143 19.17 37.92 29.69
CA VAL A 143 18.27 36.77 29.47
C VAL A 143 18.20 36.35 28.00
N PHE A 144 18.41 37.31 27.07
CA PHE A 144 18.37 37.01 25.64
C PHE A 144 19.47 36.04 25.17
N LYS A 145 20.70 36.16 25.67
CA LYS A 145 21.83 35.31 25.28
C LYS A 145 21.58 33.81 25.50
N PRO A 146 21.14 33.33 26.66
CA PRO A 146 20.87 31.91 26.87
C PRO A 146 19.67 31.39 26.04
N ILE A 147 18.66 32.23 25.80
CA ILE A 147 17.51 31.90 24.96
C ILE A 147 17.96 31.70 23.51
N VAL A 148 18.71 32.63 22.97
CA VAL A 148 19.26 32.54 21.58
C VAL A 148 20.18 31.31 21.45
N PHE A 149 21.00 31.04 22.45
CA PHE A 149 21.86 29.85 22.44
C PHE A 149 21.06 28.54 22.42
N THR A 150 20.02 28.40 23.24
CA THR A 150 19.15 27.21 23.23
C THR A 150 18.44 27.05 21.88
N TRP A 151 17.95 28.12 21.28
CA TRP A 151 17.37 28.10 19.94
C TRP A 151 18.34 27.64 18.86
N MET A 152 19.59 28.09 18.92
CA MET A 152 20.65 27.66 18.02
C MET A 152 20.96 26.16 18.15
N VAL A 153 21.08 25.67 19.37
CA VAL A 153 21.31 24.25 19.64
C VAL A 153 20.14 23.39 19.16
N GLU A 154 18.90 23.77 19.46
CA GLU A 154 17.71 23.07 18.99
C GLU A 154 17.62 23.02 17.46
N SER A 155 17.77 24.18 16.82
CA SER A 155 17.73 24.26 15.36
C SER A 155 18.81 23.38 14.72
N THR A 156 19.97 23.32 15.31
CA THR A 156 21.08 22.47 14.86
C THR A 156 20.72 20.99 15.02
N LEU A 157 20.17 20.58 16.15
CA LEU A 157 19.73 19.18 16.36
C LEU A 157 18.62 18.78 15.39
N TYR A 158 17.65 19.66 15.14
CA TYR A 158 16.60 19.41 14.16
C TYR A 158 17.15 19.30 12.75
N ALA A 159 18.09 20.17 12.36
CA ALA A 159 18.75 20.11 11.07
C ALA A 159 19.50 18.79 10.87
N ILE A 160 20.26 18.34 11.89
CA ILE A 160 20.97 17.06 11.85
C ILE A 160 19.98 15.88 11.71
N ALA A 161 18.92 15.84 12.53
CA ALA A 161 17.90 14.80 12.46
C ALA A 161 17.22 14.75 11.08
N LEU A 162 16.88 15.90 10.52
CA LEU A 162 16.29 16.04 9.19
C LEU A 162 17.25 15.56 8.09
N LEU A 163 18.53 15.97 8.15
CA LEU A 163 19.55 15.54 7.19
C LEU A 163 19.79 14.03 7.22
N LEU A 164 19.83 13.42 8.40
CA LEU A 164 19.94 11.97 8.55
C LEU A 164 18.73 11.24 7.97
N TRP A 165 17.52 11.75 8.24
CA TRP A 165 16.30 11.18 7.67
C TRP A 165 16.26 11.33 6.15
N LEU A 166 16.60 12.51 5.63
CA LEU A 166 16.64 12.78 4.19
C LEU A 166 17.66 11.89 3.48
N ARG A 167 18.85 11.68 4.10
CA ARG A 167 19.87 10.77 3.56
C ARG A 167 19.37 9.33 3.44
N LEU A 168 18.61 8.85 4.44
CA LEU A 168 18.03 7.51 4.41
C LEU A 168 16.96 7.40 3.33
N PHE A 169 16.08 8.40 3.24
CA PHE A 169 15.03 8.48 2.22
C PHE A 169 15.62 8.51 0.80
N TRP A 170 16.63 9.36 0.58
CA TRP A 170 17.30 9.50 -0.72
C TRP A 170 17.98 8.21 -1.17
N ARG A 171 18.58 7.49 -0.23
CA ARG A 171 19.19 6.18 -0.52
C ARG A 171 18.16 5.14 -0.93
N ASP A 172 16.99 5.11 -0.27
CA ASP A 172 15.92 4.18 -0.62
C ASP A 172 15.27 4.58 -1.96
N MET A 173 15.17 5.88 -2.26
CA MET A 173 14.72 6.40 -3.55
C MET A 173 15.65 5.97 -4.70
N LYS A 174 16.97 6.11 -4.54
CA LYS A 174 17.94 5.65 -5.54
C LYS A 174 17.87 4.14 -5.82
N LYS A 175 17.55 3.34 -4.80
CA LYS A 175 17.32 1.90 -5.02
C LYS A 175 16.09 1.63 -5.88
N LEU A 176 15.01 2.38 -5.64
CA LEU A 176 13.78 2.27 -6.44
C LEU A 176 14.05 2.70 -7.89
N GLU A 177 14.75 3.81 -8.09
CA GLU A 177 15.16 4.32 -9.39
C GLU A 177 15.96 3.26 -10.17
N ALA A 178 17.03 2.72 -9.58
CA ALA A 178 17.85 1.68 -10.21
C ALA A 178 17.09 0.38 -10.50
N ALA A 179 16.11 0.00 -9.64
CA ALA A 179 15.26 -1.15 -9.89
C ALA A 179 14.29 -0.89 -11.06
N THR A 180 13.75 0.33 -11.15
CA THR A 180 12.85 0.73 -12.23
C THR A 180 13.58 0.76 -13.58
N GLU A 181 14.81 1.27 -13.62
CA GLU A 181 15.65 1.28 -14.80
C GLU A 181 15.93 -0.14 -15.31
N LYS A 182 16.36 -1.04 -14.44
CA LYS A 182 16.57 -2.45 -14.78
C LYS A 182 15.30 -3.15 -15.24
N ALA A 183 14.14 -2.85 -14.64
CA ALA A 183 12.86 -3.39 -15.11
C ALA A 183 12.51 -2.85 -16.50
N GLY A 184 12.85 -1.57 -16.79
CA GLY A 184 12.71 -0.97 -18.12
C GLY A 184 13.60 -1.63 -19.20
N GLU A 185 14.74 -2.17 -18.81
CA GLU A 185 15.63 -2.98 -19.66
C GLU A 185 15.12 -4.41 -19.90
N GLY A 186 13.94 -4.76 -19.33
CA GLY A 186 13.33 -6.07 -19.50
C GLY A 186 13.73 -7.11 -18.43
N ASN A 187 14.48 -6.72 -17.40
CA ASN A 187 14.80 -7.61 -16.31
C ASN A 187 13.71 -7.53 -15.22
N PHE A 188 12.72 -8.41 -15.28
CA PHE A 188 11.60 -8.46 -14.34
C PHE A 188 11.84 -9.38 -13.12
N ALA A 189 12.98 -10.10 -13.08
CA ALA A 189 13.33 -10.97 -11.94
C ALA A 189 13.89 -10.21 -10.73
N ILE A 190 13.83 -8.88 -10.75
CA ILE A 190 14.38 -8.02 -9.69
C ILE A 190 13.46 -8.00 -8.49
N GLU A 191 14.01 -8.32 -7.32
CA GLU A 191 13.34 -8.14 -6.03
C GLU A 191 13.90 -6.90 -5.31
N LEU A 192 13.09 -5.85 -5.18
CA LEU A 192 13.45 -4.63 -4.46
C LEU A 192 13.22 -4.82 -2.95
N LYS A 193 14.31 -5.03 -2.20
CA LYS A 193 14.26 -5.19 -0.72
C LYS A 193 14.47 -3.85 -0.02
N MET A 194 13.45 -3.43 0.73
CA MET A 194 13.48 -2.25 1.58
C MET A 194 13.58 -2.62 3.05
N ARG A 195 14.14 -1.70 3.86
CA ARG A 195 14.22 -1.86 5.32
C ARG A 195 12.81 -1.90 5.92
N ALA A 196 12.64 -2.59 7.04
CA ALA A 196 11.38 -2.67 7.77
C ALA A 196 10.77 -1.29 8.15
N GLY A 197 11.61 -0.26 8.32
CA GLY A 197 11.20 1.10 8.67
C GLY A 197 11.16 2.09 7.49
N SER A 198 11.40 1.67 6.26
CA SER A 198 11.39 2.57 5.10
C SER A 198 9.98 3.07 4.79
N ALA A 199 9.85 4.38 4.54
CA ALA A 199 8.61 5.00 4.08
C ALA A 199 8.20 4.51 2.67
N LEU A 200 9.17 4.03 1.87
CA LEU A 200 8.97 3.56 0.51
C LEU A 200 8.64 2.07 0.42
N ARG A 201 8.58 1.34 1.54
CA ARG A 201 8.29 -0.10 1.55
C ARG A 201 6.98 -0.47 0.85
N PRO A 202 5.83 0.21 1.07
CA PRO A 202 4.58 -0.12 0.37
C PRO A 202 4.70 0.04 -1.15
N ILE A 203 5.49 1.03 -1.60
CA ILE A 203 5.76 1.26 -3.03
C ILE A 203 6.63 0.14 -3.58
N ALA A 204 7.68 -0.27 -2.85
CA ALA A 204 8.54 -1.38 -3.23
C ALA A 204 7.78 -2.70 -3.32
N ASP A 205 6.90 -2.99 -2.36
CA ASP A 205 6.05 -4.19 -2.38
C ASP A 205 5.09 -4.18 -3.59
N SER A 206 4.54 -3.01 -3.95
CA SER A 206 3.69 -2.86 -5.13
C SER A 206 4.49 -2.98 -6.43
N PHE A 207 5.68 -2.40 -6.48
CA PHE A 207 6.63 -2.55 -7.59
C PHE A 207 6.98 -4.03 -7.82
N ASN A 208 7.35 -4.77 -6.75
CA ASN A 208 7.68 -6.19 -6.85
C ASN A 208 6.51 -7.04 -7.36
N ARG A 209 5.27 -6.75 -6.91
CA ARG A 209 4.08 -7.44 -7.45
C ARG A 209 3.86 -7.14 -8.93
N MET A 210 4.06 -5.89 -9.33
CA MET A 210 3.92 -5.46 -10.73
C MET A 210 4.98 -6.12 -11.62
N THR A 211 6.25 -6.06 -11.25
CA THR A 211 7.36 -6.66 -12.04
C THR A 211 7.22 -8.18 -12.14
N ALA A 212 6.87 -8.85 -11.04
CA ALA A 212 6.59 -10.29 -11.06
C ALA A 212 5.40 -10.67 -11.96
N ARG A 213 4.37 -9.81 -12.04
CA ARG A 213 3.23 -10.01 -12.95
C ARG A 213 3.64 -9.81 -14.41
N ILE A 214 4.37 -8.73 -14.69
CA ILE A 214 4.87 -8.45 -16.05
C ILE A 214 5.82 -9.56 -16.51
N GLY A 215 6.77 -9.99 -15.65
CA GLY A 215 7.68 -11.10 -15.96
C GLY A 215 6.93 -12.34 -16.37
N ARG A 216 5.94 -12.78 -15.59
CA ARG A 216 5.10 -13.94 -15.94
C ARG A 216 4.37 -13.78 -17.27
N LEU A 217 3.86 -12.57 -17.56
CA LEU A 217 3.20 -12.30 -18.85
C LEU A 217 4.16 -12.37 -20.02
N VAL A 218 5.37 -11.81 -19.87
CA VAL A 218 6.41 -11.86 -20.91
C VAL A 218 6.89 -13.30 -21.16
N ASP A 219 7.15 -14.05 -20.09
CA ASP A 219 7.56 -15.45 -20.19
C ASP A 219 6.46 -16.31 -20.85
N SER A 220 5.21 -16.16 -20.42
CA SER A 220 4.05 -16.84 -21.02
C SER A 220 3.90 -16.51 -22.51
N HIS A 221 4.06 -15.23 -22.88
CA HIS A 221 3.98 -14.81 -24.27
C HIS A 221 5.13 -15.36 -25.13
N ARG A 222 6.35 -15.44 -24.56
CA ARG A 222 7.51 -16.02 -25.21
C ARG A 222 7.34 -17.53 -25.43
N ASP A 223 6.87 -18.23 -24.40
CA ASP A 223 6.60 -19.67 -24.47
C ASP A 223 5.51 -19.96 -25.51
N LEU A 224 4.44 -19.18 -25.53
CA LEU A 224 3.39 -19.23 -26.54
C LEU A 224 3.96 -19.06 -27.95
N THR A 225 4.76 -18.01 -28.18
CA THR A 225 5.35 -17.72 -29.51
C THR A 225 6.26 -18.82 -29.98
N ASN A 226 7.08 -19.40 -29.10
CA ASN A 226 7.97 -20.50 -29.40
C ASN A 226 7.18 -21.79 -29.75
N ALA A 227 6.14 -22.10 -28.96
CA ALA A 227 5.29 -23.26 -29.19
C ALA A 227 4.52 -23.15 -30.51
N VAL A 228 3.93 -21.96 -30.79
CA VAL A 228 3.27 -21.68 -32.09
C VAL A 228 4.22 -21.91 -33.25
N SER A 229 5.44 -21.37 -33.16
CA SER A 229 6.45 -21.53 -34.22
C SER A 229 6.78 -22.99 -34.47
N HIS A 230 6.86 -23.77 -33.39
CA HIS A 230 7.13 -25.19 -33.49
C HIS A 230 5.98 -25.99 -34.12
N GLU A 231 4.74 -25.74 -33.65
CA GLU A 231 3.54 -26.44 -34.14
C GLU A 231 3.17 -26.06 -35.57
N LEU A 232 3.47 -24.84 -36.05
CA LEU A 232 3.32 -24.45 -37.45
C LEU A 232 4.39 -25.09 -38.37
N LYS A 233 5.63 -25.20 -37.86
CA LYS A 233 6.75 -25.73 -38.68
C LYS A 233 6.57 -27.20 -39.10
N THR A 234 5.96 -28.00 -38.25
CA THR A 234 5.76 -29.44 -38.48
C THR A 234 4.85 -29.72 -39.68
N PRO A 235 3.60 -29.27 -39.75
CA PRO A 235 2.72 -29.48 -40.90
C PRO A 235 3.25 -28.80 -42.16
N LEU A 236 3.87 -27.62 -42.05
CA LEU A 236 4.50 -26.94 -43.17
C LEU A 236 5.63 -27.74 -43.77
N SER A 237 6.46 -28.41 -42.94
CA SER A 237 7.53 -29.31 -43.43
C SER A 237 6.97 -30.54 -44.08
N ARG A 238 5.89 -31.14 -43.55
CA ARG A 238 5.19 -32.27 -44.19
C ARG A 238 4.59 -31.87 -45.53
N LEU A 239 3.95 -30.70 -45.59
CA LEU A 239 3.39 -30.15 -46.82
C LEU A 239 4.47 -29.99 -47.90
N ARG A 240 5.60 -29.36 -47.56
CA ARG A 240 6.74 -29.21 -48.50
C ARG A 240 7.26 -30.55 -49.00
N PHE A 241 7.41 -31.51 -48.08
CA PHE A 241 7.86 -32.87 -48.48
C PHE A 241 6.84 -33.55 -49.39
N SER A 242 5.54 -33.45 -49.10
CA SER A 242 4.47 -34.01 -49.93
C SER A 242 4.42 -33.37 -51.31
N ILE A 243 4.72 -32.07 -51.44
CA ILE A 243 4.82 -31.37 -52.72
C ILE A 243 5.96 -32.00 -53.57
N THR A 244 7.17 -32.11 -52.99
CA THR A 244 8.31 -32.70 -53.70
C THR A 244 8.00 -34.13 -54.16
N LEU A 245 7.41 -34.96 -53.29
CA LEU A 245 7.01 -36.31 -53.64
C LEU A 245 5.92 -36.34 -54.75
N ALA A 246 5.01 -35.38 -54.77
CA ALA A 246 3.95 -35.29 -55.77
C ALA A 246 4.47 -34.87 -57.14
N GLU A 247 5.59 -34.10 -57.18
CA GLU A 247 6.31 -33.77 -58.43
C GLU A 247 6.97 -35.05 -59.07
N ASP A 248 7.50 -35.93 -58.20
CA ASP A 248 8.20 -37.18 -58.63
C ASP A 248 7.24 -38.37 -58.74
N ALA A 249 5.93 -38.23 -58.43
CA ALA A 249 4.97 -39.32 -58.46
C ALA A 249 4.72 -39.88 -59.92
N GLU A 250 5.00 -41.17 -60.12
CA GLU A 250 4.86 -41.80 -61.38
C GLU A 250 3.41 -42.19 -61.74
N THR A 251 2.58 -42.43 -60.70
CA THR A 251 1.21 -42.87 -60.88
C THR A 251 0.18 -41.78 -60.46
N LYS A 252 -0.99 -41.77 -61.15
CA LYS A 252 -2.12 -40.88 -60.75
C LYS A 252 -2.64 -41.19 -59.34
N ALA A 253 -2.56 -42.47 -58.93
CA ALA A 253 -3.05 -42.88 -57.60
C ALA A 253 -2.16 -42.33 -56.47
N GLU A 254 -0.82 -42.44 -56.61
CA GLU A 254 0.14 -41.86 -55.66
C GLU A 254 -0.01 -40.34 -55.53
N ARG A 255 -0.12 -39.69 -56.72
CA ARG A 255 -0.36 -38.22 -56.72
C ARG A 255 -1.66 -37.83 -56.01
N ALA A 256 -2.75 -38.58 -56.23
CA ALA A 256 -4.04 -38.31 -55.55
C ALA A 256 -3.93 -38.52 -54.03
N GLN A 257 -3.19 -39.55 -53.60
CA GLN A 257 -2.97 -39.79 -52.17
C GLN A 257 -2.11 -38.68 -51.49
N LEU A 258 -1.09 -38.19 -52.18
CA LEU A 258 -0.24 -37.10 -51.71
C LEU A 258 -1.06 -35.78 -51.63
N LEU A 259 -1.88 -35.49 -52.65
CA LEU A 259 -2.78 -34.34 -52.63
C LEU A 259 -3.78 -34.42 -51.47
N LYS A 260 -4.33 -35.59 -51.16
CA LYS A 260 -5.20 -35.79 -50.00
C LYS A 260 -4.46 -35.47 -48.68
N LYS A 261 -3.21 -35.93 -48.53
CA LYS A 261 -2.38 -35.60 -47.36
C LYS A 261 -2.07 -34.12 -47.27
N MET A 262 -1.79 -33.45 -48.39
CA MET A 262 -1.56 -32.01 -48.42
C MET A 262 -2.80 -31.22 -47.98
N HIS A 263 -4.01 -31.61 -48.41
CA HIS A 263 -5.24 -30.98 -47.91
C HIS A 263 -5.39 -31.17 -46.42
N GLN A 264 -5.13 -32.38 -45.90
CA GLN A 264 -5.18 -32.61 -44.45
C GLN A 264 -4.17 -31.75 -43.66
N ASP A 265 -2.95 -31.55 -44.17
CA ASP A 265 -1.96 -30.67 -43.53
C ASP A 265 -2.39 -29.19 -43.58
N VAL A 266 -3.08 -28.76 -44.67
CA VAL A 266 -3.67 -27.40 -44.75
C VAL A 266 -4.80 -27.25 -43.78
N ASP A 267 -5.70 -28.22 -43.66
CA ASP A 267 -6.84 -28.19 -42.70
C ASP A 267 -6.32 -28.16 -41.25
N GLU A 268 -5.24 -28.91 -40.94
CA GLU A 268 -4.57 -28.90 -39.65
C GLU A 268 -3.98 -27.51 -39.33
N LEU A 269 -3.35 -26.86 -40.30
CA LEU A 269 -2.83 -25.50 -40.17
C LEU A 269 -3.93 -24.47 -39.91
N ASP A 270 -5.04 -24.55 -40.67
CA ASP A 270 -6.17 -23.63 -40.52
C ASP A 270 -6.82 -23.80 -39.12
N ALA A 271 -7.05 -25.02 -38.67
CA ALA A 271 -7.56 -25.33 -37.34
C ALA A 271 -6.66 -24.75 -36.25
N LEU A 272 -5.33 -24.90 -36.35
CA LEU A 272 -4.37 -24.36 -35.41
C LEU A 272 -4.44 -22.82 -35.35
N VAL A 273 -4.52 -22.14 -36.50
CA VAL A 273 -4.64 -20.70 -36.60
C VAL A 273 -5.94 -20.23 -35.94
N GLN A 274 -7.07 -20.92 -36.18
CA GLN A 274 -8.37 -20.58 -35.58
C GLN A 274 -8.35 -20.76 -34.06
N GLU A 275 -7.76 -21.83 -33.53
CA GLU A 275 -7.61 -22.06 -32.10
C GLU A 275 -6.72 -21.00 -31.46
N MET A 276 -5.64 -20.60 -32.12
CA MET A 276 -4.74 -19.54 -31.65
C MET A 276 -5.42 -18.16 -31.59
N LEU A 277 -6.20 -17.81 -32.64
CA LEU A 277 -6.96 -16.58 -32.68
C LEU A 277 -8.01 -16.55 -31.57
N LEU A 278 -8.70 -17.67 -31.34
CA LEU A 278 -9.65 -17.80 -30.24
C LEU A 278 -8.94 -17.61 -28.89
N TYR A 279 -7.85 -18.34 -28.64
CA TYR A 279 -7.08 -18.21 -27.41
C TYR A 279 -6.60 -16.77 -27.17
N SER A 280 -6.05 -16.11 -28.20
CA SER A 280 -5.60 -14.70 -28.10
C SER A 280 -6.75 -13.74 -27.77
N ARG A 281 -7.96 -13.97 -28.32
CA ARG A 281 -9.16 -13.17 -27.96
C ARG A 281 -9.56 -13.40 -26.50
N LEU A 282 -9.52 -14.65 -26.05
CA LEU A 282 -9.83 -15.03 -24.67
C LEU A 282 -8.79 -14.48 -23.67
N GLU A 283 -7.53 -14.33 -24.05
CA GLU A 283 -6.47 -13.80 -23.19
C GLU A 283 -6.51 -12.28 -23.06
N ARG A 284 -6.79 -11.57 -24.16
CA ARG A 284 -6.78 -10.10 -24.21
C ARG A 284 -7.82 -9.44 -23.32
N ASN A 285 -8.95 -10.09 -23.11
CA ASN A 285 -10.03 -9.61 -22.28
C ASN A 285 -9.90 -10.14 -20.83
N ASN A 286 -8.99 -9.58 -20.03
CA ASN A 286 -8.90 -9.84 -18.59
C ASN A 286 -10.15 -9.39 -17.78
N ALA A 287 -11.02 -8.55 -18.35
CA ALA A 287 -12.40 -8.37 -17.94
C ALA A 287 -13.24 -9.28 -18.83
N ALA A 288 -14.13 -10.09 -18.25
CA ALA A 288 -15.13 -10.80 -19.05
C ALA A 288 -15.66 -9.81 -20.08
N PRO A 289 -15.60 -10.13 -21.40
CA PRO A 289 -16.25 -9.27 -22.38
C PRO A 289 -17.71 -9.09 -21.96
N ASP A 290 -18.44 -8.17 -22.59
CA ASP A 290 -19.91 -8.12 -22.46
C ASP A 290 -20.46 -9.51 -22.84
N MET A 291 -20.29 -10.47 -21.90
CA MET A 291 -20.77 -11.84 -22.06
C MET A 291 -22.28 -11.75 -21.93
N SER A 292 -22.97 -11.90 -23.04
CA SER A 292 -24.39 -12.09 -23.01
C SER A 292 -24.66 -13.53 -22.55
N LEU A 293 -24.58 -13.73 -21.21
CA LEU A 293 -25.02 -14.96 -20.60
C LEU A 293 -26.49 -15.17 -20.95
N ALA A 294 -26.81 -16.29 -21.55
CA ALA A 294 -28.18 -16.68 -21.84
C ALA A 294 -28.54 -17.92 -21.01
N THR A 295 -29.80 -18.06 -20.65
CA THR A 295 -30.32 -19.31 -20.13
C THR A 295 -30.52 -20.25 -21.32
N VAL A 296 -29.83 -21.38 -21.34
CA VAL A 296 -29.91 -22.39 -22.40
C VAL A 296 -30.59 -23.64 -21.86
N SER A 297 -31.48 -24.24 -22.63
CA SER A 297 -32.02 -25.57 -22.34
C SER A 297 -30.96 -26.61 -22.64
N ILE A 298 -30.46 -27.27 -21.58
CA ILE A 298 -29.38 -28.25 -21.70
C ILE A 298 -29.78 -29.44 -22.55
N GLU A 299 -31.05 -29.88 -22.43
CA GLU A 299 -31.57 -31.01 -23.17
C GLU A 299 -31.44 -30.87 -24.69
N SER A 300 -31.62 -29.65 -25.23
CA SER A 300 -31.50 -29.40 -26.67
C SER A 300 -30.11 -28.89 -27.06
N TRP A 301 -29.47 -28.10 -26.20
CA TRP A 301 -28.21 -27.47 -26.51
C TRP A 301 -27.01 -28.42 -26.46
N LEU A 302 -26.96 -29.32 -25.45
CA LEU A 302 -25.81 -30.19 -25.22
C LEU A 302 -25.63 -31.22 -26.36
N PRO A 303 -26.67 -31.95 -26.81
CA PRO A 303 -26.54 -32.84 -27.97
C PRO A 303 -26.02 -32.11 -29.20
N ASN A 304 -26.60 -30.96 -29.54
CA ASN A 304 -26.16 -30.15 -30.68
C ASN A 304 -24.71 -29.68 -30.54
N ALA A 305 -24.25 -29.38 -29.31
CA ALA A 305 -22.87 -28.95 -29.08
C ALA A 305 -21.85 -30.04 -29.30
N VAL A 306 -22.22 -31.32 -29.21
CA VAL A 306 -21.31 -32.47 -29.36
C VAL A 306 -21.45 -33.19 -30.73
N GLU A 307 -22.54 -32.95 -31.46
CA GLU A 307 -22.89 -33.64 -32.70
C GLU A 307 -21.78 -33.54 -33.76
N ASP A 308 -21.28 -32.34 -34.03
CA ASP A 308 -20.21 -32.09 -35.00
C ASP A 308 -18.94 -32.90 -34.69
N GLU A 309 -18.57 -33.05 -33.41
CA GLU A 309 -17.38 -33.78 -32.99
C GLU A 309 -17.58 -35.31 -33.12
N ILE A 310 -18.79 -35.80 -32.93
CA ILE A 310 -19.15 -37.22 -33.11
C ILE A 310 -19.11 -37.56 -34.61
N GLU A 311 -19.72 -36.71 -35.47
CA GLU A 311 -19.70 -36.90 -36.90
C GLU A 311 -18.28 -36.87 -37.48
N ALA A 312 -17.44 -35.92 -37.01
CA ALA A 312 -16.03 -35.81 -37.41
C ALA A 312 -15.22 -37.05 -36.99
N ALA A 313 -15.49 -37.59 -35.79
CA ALA A 313 -14.86 -38.82 -35.32
C ALA A 313 -15.28 -40.03 -36.17
N GLN A 314 -16.56 -40.19 -36.48
CA GLN A 314 -17.07 -41.25 -37.36
C GLN A 314 -16.50 -41.19 -38.79
N ALA A 315 -16.38 -40.00 -39.35
CA ALA A 315 -15.72 -39.76 -40.62
C ALA A 315 -14.23 -40.16 -40.64
N SER A 316 -13.63 -40.27 -39.45
CA SER A 316 -12.25 -40.68 -39.23
C SER A 316 -12.11 -42.14 -38.74
N ASP A 317 -13.13 -42.96 -38.96
CA ASP A 317 -13.25 -44.36 -38.48
C ASP A 317 -13.20 -44.55 -36.94
N ILE A 318 -13.45 -43.51 -36.18
CA ILE A 318 -13.54 -43.58 -34.71
C ILE A 318 -15.04 -43.73 -34.33
N ASN A 319 -15.44 -44.99 -34.10
CA ASN A 319 -16.84 -45.35 -33.78
C ASN A 319 -17.00 -45.60 -32.28
N ILE A 320 -16.70 -44.58 -31.45
CA ILE A 320 -16.87 -44.64 -29.99
C ILE A 320 -18.23 -44.02 -29.61
N PRO A 321 -19.09 -44.75 -28.90
CA PRO A 321 -20.38 -44.24 -28.45
C PRO A 321 -20.17 -43.10 -27.42
N VAL A 322 -20.90 -42.01 -27.62
CA VAL A 322 -20.97 -40.87 -26.70
C VAL A 322 -22.36 -40.83 -26.08
N SER A 323 -22.44 -41.04 -24.76
CA SER A 323 -23.67 -40.85 -24.03
C SER A 323 -23.75 -39.46 -23.44
N VAL A 324 -24.94 -38.86 -23.51
CA VAL A 324 -25.20 -37.51 -23.01
C VAL A 324 -26.31 -37.58 -21.95
N GLU A 325 -26.02 -37.20 -20.74
CA GLU A 325 -26.95 -37.20 -19.61
C GLU A 325 -27.00 -35.83 -18.94
N SER A 326 -28.19 -35.37 -18.56
CA SER A 326 -28.35 -34.14 -17.80
C SER A 326 -29.36 -34.31 -16.68
N SER A 327 -29.00 -33.85 -15.49
CA SER A 327 -29.95 -33.67 -14.39
C SER A 327 -30.44 -32.21 -14.29
N VAL A 328 -30.01 -31.34 -15.22
CA VAL A 328 -30.31 -29.92 -15.25
C VAL A 328 -31.11 -29.61 -16.51
N THR A 329 -32.22 -28.92 -16.35
CA THR A 329 -33.05 -28.48 -17.48
C THR A 329 -32.44 -27.27 -18.17
N ASP A 330 -32.08 -26.27 -17.36
CA ASP A 330 -31.59 -24.96 -17.85
C ASP A 330 -30.32 -24.55 -17.13
N ALA A 331 -29.35 -23.99 -17.86
CA ALA A 331 -28.15 -23.42 -17.28
C ALA A 331 -27.84 -22.04 -17.88
N ALA A 332 -27.34 -21.14 -17.03
CA ALA A 332 -26.90 -19.81 -17.47
C ALA A 332 -25.43 -19.87 -17.92
N CYS A 333 -25.20 -19.68 -19.22
CA CYS A 333 -23.85 -19.61 -19.79
C CYS A 333 -23.84 -18.73 -21.07
N GLU A 334 -22.66 -18.46 -21.61
CA GLU A 334 -22.52 -17.97 -22.98
C GLU A 334 -22.47 -19.19 -23.91
N PRO A 335 -23.51 -19.39 -24.75
CA PRO A 335 -23.72 -20.69 -25.43
C PRO A 335 -22.59 -21.07 -26.39
N LYS A 336 -22.06 -20.09 -27.14
CA LYS A 336 -21.04 -20.34 -28.17
C LYS A 336 -19.70 -20.72 -27.56
N PHE A 337 -19.26 -20.01 -26.51
CA PHE A 337 -17.99 -20.33 -25.85
C PHE A 337 -18.10 -21.63 -25.05
N MET A 338 -19.23 -21.87 -24.36
CA MET A 338 -19.42 -23.10 -23.62
C MET A 338 -19.50 -24.32 -24.56
N ALA A 339 -20.19 -24.19 -25.71
CA ALA A 339 -20.19 -25.24 -26.75
C ALA A 339 -18.76 -25.54 -27.23
N ARG A 340 -17.95 -24.50 -27.48
CA ARG A 340 -16.55 -24.69 -27.87
C ARG A 340 -15.72 -25.39 -26.80
N ALA A 341 -15.98 -25.11 -25.52
CA ALA A 341 -15.32 -25.82 -24.44
C ALA A 341 -15.72 -27.31 -24.40
N VAL A 342 -17.01 -27.61 -24.51
CA VAL A 342 -17.52 -28.99 -24.57
C VAL A 342 -16.97 -29.75 -25.77
N GLN A 343 -16.96 -29.13 -26.96
CA GLN A 343 -16.36 -29.70 -28.18
C GLN A 343 -14.89 -30.09 -27.98
N ASN A 344 -14.11 -29.18 -27.38
CA ASN A 344 -12.70 -29.50 -27.06
C ASN A 344 -12.55 -30.70 -26.11
N LEU A 345 -13.45 -30.80 -25.10
CA LEU A 345 -13.42 -31.95 -24.17
C LEU A 345 -13.83 -33.23 -24.84
N VAL A 346 -14.91 -33.22 -25.62
CA VAL A 346 -15.41 -34.41 -26.35
C VAL A 346 -14.39 -34.89 -27.38
N ARG A 347 -13.86 -33.98 -28.18
CA ARG A 347 -12.78 -34.30 -29.15
C ARG A 347 -11.57 -34.93 -28.46
N ASN A 348 -11.19 -34.42 -27.30
CA ASN A 348 -10.08 -34.97 -26.54
C ASN A 348 -10.43 -36.37 -25.98
N ALA A 349 -11.62 -36.54 -25.42
CA ALA A 349 -12.11 -37.83 -24.94
C ALA A 349 -12.17 -38.88 -26.07
N LEU A 350 -12.81 -38.58 -27.21
CA LEU A 350 -12.89 -39.49 -28.38
C LEU A 350 -11.52 -39.91 -28.91
N ARG A 351 -10.53 -39.05 -28.79
CA ARG A 351 -9.16 -39.36 -29.21
C ARG A 351 -8.44 -40.38 -28.32
N PHE A 352 -8.73 -40.35 -27.00
CA PHE A 352 -8.01 -41.18 -26.02
C PHE A 352 -8.84 -42.33 -25.48
N ALA A 353 -10.15 -42.30 -25.61
CA ALA A 353 -11.03 -43.39 -25.20
C ALA A 353 -10.72 -44.69 -25.92
N LYS A 354 -11.00 -45.80 -25.25
CA LYS A 354 -10.92 -47.14 -25.80
C LYS A 354 -12.24 -47.61 -26.41
N SER A 355 -13.35 -47.36 -25.69
CA SER A 355 -14.64 -47.93 -26.07
C SER A 355 -15.83 -47.00 -25.83
N ARG A 356 -15.77 -45.99 -24.90
CA ARG A 356 -16.89 -45.11 -24.60
C ARG A 356 -16.49 -43.78 -24.04
N VAL A 357 -17.34 -42.78 -24.26
CA VAL A 357 -17.28 -41.41 -23.68
C VAL A 357 -18.61 -41.09 -23.08
N GLU A 358 -18.61 -40.47 -21.90
CA GLU A 358 -19.82 -39.99 -21.23
C GLU A 358 -19.73 -38.49 -20.97
N VAL A 359 -20.81 -37.76 -21.34
CA VAL A 359 -20.95 -36.32 -21.06
C VAL A 359 -22.10 -36.13 -20.10
N ARG A 360 -21.84 -35.59 -18.92
CA ARG A 360 -22.85 -35.36 -17.88
C ARG A 360 -22.92 -33.89 -17.49
N VAL A 361 -24.14 -33.40 -17.29
CA VAL A 361 -24.39 -32.06 -16.75
C VAL A 361 -25.15 -32.18 -15.44
N GLU A 362 -24.62 -31.59 -14.40
CA GLU A 362 -25.18 -31.64 -13.04
C GLU A 362 -25.17 -30.27 -12.38
N GLU A 363 -26.09 -30.09 -11.45
CA GLU A 363 -26.10 -28.95 -10.53
C GLU A 363 -25.85 -29.44 -9.10
N ARG A 364 -24.85 -28.85 -8.44
CA ARG A 364 -24.53 -29.11 -7.05
C ARG A 364 -24.09 -27.81 -6.34
N ASN A 365 -24.59 -27.54 -5.15
CA ASN A 365 -24.17 -26.40 -4.33
C ASN A 365 -24.19 -25.04 -5.06
N SER A 366 -25.26 -24.79 -5.82
CA SER A 366 -25.42 -23.56 -6.63
C SER A 366 -24.28 -23.36 -7.67
N ARG A 367 -23.79 -24.46 -8.19
CA ARG A 367 -22.83 -24.51 -9.30
C ARG A 367 -23.27 -25.52 -10.33
N TYR A 368 -23.04 -25.20 -11.59
CA TYR A 368 -23.18 -26.11 -12.70
C TYR A 368 -21.84 -26.83 -12.95
N TYR A 369 -21.94 -28.08 -13.38
CA TYR A 369 -20.82 -28.95 -13.71
C TYR A 369 -21.10 -29.60 -15.06
N ILE A 370 -20.17 -29.46 -16.02
CA ILE A 370 -20.14 -30.30 -17.21
C ILE A 370 -18.94 -31.22 -17.03
N GLN A 371 -19.19 -32.52 -17.05
CA GLN A 371 -18.19 -33.55 -16.91
C GLN A 371 -18.10 -34.36 -18.21
N VAL A 372 -16.89 -34.55 -18.69
CA VAL A 372 -16.61 -35.46 -19.81
C VAL A 372 -15.67 -36.53 -19.29
N ASP A 373 -16.15 -37.75 -19.36
CA ASP A 373 -15.48 -38.96 -18.89
C ASP A 373 -15.07 -39.83 -20.06
N ASP A 374 -13.86 -40.39 -20.05
CA ASP A 374 -13.39 -41.39 -20.97
C ASP A 374 -12.88 -42.66 -20.25
N ASP A 375 -12.76 -43.75 -20.97
CA ASP A 375 -12.16 -45.01 -20.53
C ASP A 375 -10.72 -45.24 -21.05
N GLY A 376 -10.03 -44.16 -21.36
CA GLY A 376 -8.67 -44.12 -21.86
C GLY A 376 -7.59 -44.49 -20.85
N PRO A 377 -6.34 -44.09 -21.09
CA PRO A 377 -5.22 -44.37 -20.17
C PRO A 377 -5.24 -43.50 -18.89
N GLY A 378 -6.12 -42.50 -18.81
CA GLY A 378 -6.12 -41.50 -17.72
C GLY A 378 -4.97 -40.52 -17.83
N ILE A 379 -4.91 -39.59 -16.83
CA ILE A 379 -3.91 -38.54 -16.75
C ILE A 379 -3.27 -38.59 -15.36
N ALA A 380 -1.94 -38.61 -15.32
CA ALA A 380 -1.22 -38.60 -14.03
C ALA A 380 -1.47 -37.29 -13.28
N GLU A 381 -1.61 -37.35 -11.95
CA GLU A 381 -1.89 -36.19 -11.11
C GLU A 381 -0.83 -35.08 -11.25
N SER A 382 0.43 -35.47 -11.46
CA SER A 382 1.54 -34.53 -11.71
C SER A 382 1.36 -33.66 -12.96
N ASP A 383 0.56 -34.12 -13.94
CA ASP A 383 0.33 -33.43 -15.20
C ASP A 383 -0.96 -32.58 -15.20
N HIS A 384 -1.87 -32.75 -14.22
CA HIS A 384 -3.16 -32.07 -14.20
C HIS A 384 -3.04 -30.55 -14.35
N ALA A 385 -2.16 -29.91 -13.57
CA ALA A 385 -1.98 -28.46 -13.65
C ALA A 385 -1.27 -28.01 -14.94
N ARG A 386 -0.35 -28.83 -15.44
CA ARG A 386 0.44 -28.53 -16.63
C ARG A 386 -0.38 -28.56 -17.91
N LEU A 387 -1.35 -29.46 -18.01
CA LEU A 387 -2.14 -29.65 -19.22
C LEU A 387 -3.10 -28.50 -19.55
N PHE A 388 -3.36 -27.60 -18.60
CA PHE A 388 -4.08 -26.36 -18.86
C PHE A 388 -3.19 -25.22 -19.38
N VAL A 389 -1.86 -25.43 -19.42
CA VAL A 389 -0.93 -24.48 -20.04
C VAL A 389 -0.99 -24.65 -21.55
N PRO A 390 -1.07 -23.57 -22.34
CA PRO A 390 -1.10 -23.65 -23.80
C PRO A 390 0.04 -24.50 -24.35
N PHE A 391 -0.26 -25.37 -25.36
CA PHE A 391 0.67 -26.29 -26.03
C PHE A 391 1.28 -27.37 -25.12
N ALA A 392 0.86 -27.48 -23.85
CA ALA A 392 1.32 -28.58 -23.00
C ALA A 392 0.74 -29.94 -23.45
N ARG A 393 1.57 -30.98 -23.44
CA ARG A 393 1.22 -32.36 -23.82
C ARG A 393 1.85 -33.34 -22.83
N VAL A 394 1.21 -34.50 -22.60
CA VAL A 394 1.67 -35.50 -21.61
C VAL A 394 2.97 -36.21 -22.05
N ASP A 395 3.22 -36.41 -23.33
CA ASP A 395 4.48 -37.00 -23.85
C ASP A 395 4.59 -36.81 -25.36
N GLU A 396 5.70 -36.25 -25.84
CA GLU A 396 6.01 -36.16 -27.27
C GLU A 396 6.23 -37.54 -27.96
N SER A 397 6.59 -38.55 -27.18
CA SER A 397 6.95 -39.88 -27.71
C SER A 397 5.74 -40.79 -27.92
N ARG A 398 4.69 -40.70 -27.11
CA ARG A 398 3.49 -41.55 -27.19
C ARG A 398 2.44 -41.07 -28.19
N SER A 399 2.42 -39.77 -28.50
CA SER A 399 1.40 -39.19 -29.39
C SER A 399 1.69 -39.29 -30.87
N ARG A 400 2.88 -39.73 -31.28
CA ARG A 400 3.24 -39.90 -32.71
C ARG A 400 2.50 -41.03 -33.41
N HIS A 401 1.86 -41.94 -32.71
CA HIS A 401 1.15 -43.08 -33.24
C HIS A 401 -0.39 -43.05 -33.08
N ALA A 402 -0.92 -42.05 -32.37
CA ALA A 402 -2.37 -41.83 -32.24
C ALA A 402 -2.82 -40.81 -33.30
N HIS A 403 -3.84 -41.14 -34.06
CA HIS A 403 -4.46 -40.37 -35.13
C HIS A 403 -4.54 -38.87 -34.85
N GLY A 404 -3.77 -38.06 -35.58
CA GLY A 404 -3.84 -36.59 -35.59
C GLY A 404 -3.35 -35.91 -34.31
N GLY A 405 -2.20 -35.24 -34.36
CA GLY A 405 -1.63 -34.51 -33.23
C GLY A 405 -2.50 -33.32 -32.82
N GLY A 406 -3.12 -33.34 -31.64
CA GLY A 406 -3.83 -32.16 -31.11
C GLY A 406 -2.87 -31.02 -30.83
N THR A 407 -3.33 -29.78 -31.01
CA THR A 407 -2.56 -28.55 -30.90
C THR A 407 -2.06 -28.23 -29.49
N GLY A 408 -2.58 -28.90 -28.44
CA GLY A 408 -2.30 -28.56 -27.06
C GLY A 408 -2.97 -27.29 -26.57
N LEU A 409 -3.82 -26.64 -27.39
CA LEU A 409 -4.58 -25.44 -27.00
C LEU A 409 -5.95 -25.75 -26.41
N GLY A 410 -6.53 -26.91 -26.73
CA GLY A 410 -7.90 -27.25 -26.37
C GLY A 410 -8.21 -27.11 -24.88
N LEU A 411 -7.39 -27.70 -23.98
CA LEU A 411 -7.59 -27.61 -22.54
C LEU A 411 -7.31 -26.20 -21.99
N ALA A 412 -6.37 -25.47 -22.56
CA ALA A 412 -6.12 -24.08 -22.20
C ALA A 412 -7.33 -23.19 -22.54
N ILE A 413 -7.98 -23.42 -23.69
CA ILE A 413 -9.22 -22.77 -24.10
C ILE A 413 -10.35 -23.11 -23.12
N VAL A 414 -10.50 -24.39 -22.75
CA VAL A 414 -11.50 -24.85 -21.75
C VAL A 414 -11.32 -24.13 -20.41
N GLN A 415 -10.10 -24.10 -19.91
CA GLN A 415 -9.80 -23.41 -18.65
C GLN A 415 -10.15 -21.92 -18.74
N ARG A 416 -9.81 -21.25 -19.83
CA ARG A 416 -10.07 -19.82 -19.99
C ARG A 416 -11.57 -19.51 -20.10
N ILE A 417 -12.32 -20.35 -20.80
CA ILE A 417 -13.78 -20.24 -20.89
C ILE A 417 -14.42 -20.45 -19.50
N ALA A 418 -13.97 -21.44 -18.75
CA ALA A 418 -14.44 -21.69 -17.40
C ALA A 418 -14.16 -20.48 -16.46
N GLU A 419 -12.95 -19.91 -16.52
CA GLU A 419 -12.59 -18.71 -15.78
C GLU A 419 -13.46 -17.50 -16.11
N TRP A 420 -13.79 -17.30 -17.38
CA TRP A 420 -14.69 -16.25 -17.83
C TRP A 420 -16.11 -16.38 -17.26
N HIS A 421 -16.58 -17.62 -17.11
CA HIS A 421 -17.85 -17.91 -16.45
C HIS A 421 -17.76 -17.79 -14.91
N GLY A 422 -16.57 -17.42 -14.35
CA GLY A 422 -16.33 -17.30 -12.91
C GLY A 422 -16.10 -18.64 -12.22
N GLY A 423 -15.72 -19.64 -13.02
CA GLY A 423 -15.46 -21.00 -12.60
C GLY A 423 -14.02 -21.45 -12.82
N LYS A 424 -13.84 -22.75 -13.02
CA LYS A 424 -12.56 -23.38 -13.36
C LYS A 424 -12.79 -24.73 -14.05
N ALA A 425 -11.78 -25.21 -14.77
CA ALA A 425 -11.70 -26.59 -15.22
C ALA A 425 -10.81 -27.41 -14.30
N VAL A 426 -11.13 -28.71 -14.13
CA VAL A 426 -10.42 -29.64 -13.25
C VAL A 426 -10.28 -31.00 -13.94
N ILE A 427 -9.12 -31.61 -13.81
CA ILE A 427 -8.87 -32.99 -14.24
C ILE A 427 -8.93 -33.91 -13.03
N SER A 428 -9.54 -35.07 -13.18
CA SER A 428 -9.59 -36.16 -12.20
C SER A 428 -9.65 -37.51 -12.88
N THR A 429 -9.63 -38.58 -12.11
CA THR A 429 -9.81 -39.93 -12.65
C THR A 429 -11.28 -40.21 -12.89
N SER A 430 -11.62 -40.77 -14.05
CA SER A 430 -12.96 -41.26 -14.39
C SER A 430 -13.27 -42.56 -13.65
N ASP A 431 -14.54 -42.75 -13.29
CA ASP A 431 -15.04 -44.02 -12.75
C ASP A 431 -14.87 -45.18 -13.75
N MET A 432 -14.66 -44.87 -15.02
CA MET A 432 -14.39 -45.84 -16.07
C MET A 432 -12.89 -46.19 -16.22
N GLY A 433 -12.05 -45.64 -15.35
CA GLY A 433 -10.61 -45.88 -15.34
C GLY A 433 -9.75 -44.94 -16.22
N GLY A 434 -10.37 -44.07 -17.02
CA GLY A 434 -9.72 -43.05 -17.82
C GLY A 434 -9.65 -41.68 -17.19
N ALA A 435 -9.74 -40.61 -17.99
CA ALA A 435 -9.75 -39.24 -17.52
C ALA A 435 -11.19 -38.70 -17.35
N ARG A 436 -11.38 -37.88 -16.34
CA ARG A 436 -12.55 -37.02 -16.16
C ARG A 436 -12.10 -35.56 -16.22
N ILE A 437 -12.67 -34.79 -17.12
CA ILE A 437 -12.43 -33.35 -17.18
C ILE A 437 -13.75 -32.64 -16.88
N THR A 438 -13.73 -31.78 -15.88
CA THR A 438 -14.91 -31.08 -15.34
C THR A 438 -14.79 -29.59 -15.51
N ILE A 439 -15.75 -28.95 -16.16
CA ILE A 439 -15.96 -27.51 -16.15
C ILE A 439 -16.95 -27.20 -15.04
N GLN A 440 -16.61 -26.32 -14.11
CA GLN A 440 -17.52 -25.86 -13.07
C GLN A 440 -17.65 -24.36 -13.09
N TRP A 441 -18.90 -23.84 -12.95
CA TRP A 441 -19.13 -22.39 -12.85
C TRP A 441 -20.33 -22.10 -11.92
N PRO A 442 -20.42 -20.90 -11.31
CA PRO A 442 -21.48 -20.57 -10.39
C PRO A 442 -22.82 -20.37 -11.11
N GLN A 443 -23.90 -20.82 -10.46
CA GLN A 443 -25.24 -20.47 -10.85
C GLN A 443 -25.46 -18.98 -10.60
N ARG A 444 -25.38 -18.17 -11.64
CA ARG A 444 -25.70 -16.74 -11.55
C ARG A 444 -27.19 -16.57 -11.73
N SER A 445 -27.89 -16.11 -10.69
CA SER A 445 -29.28 -15.67 -10.82
C SER A 445 -29.31 -14.45 -11.73
N PHE A 446 -29.80 -14.60 -12.97
CA PHE A 446 -30.14 -13.47 -13.82
C PHE A 446 -31.41 -12.83 -13.24
N LYS A 447 -31.31 -11.63 -12.66
CA LYS A 447 -32.46 -10.73 -12.68
C LYS A 447 -32.67 -10.33 -14.14
N LEU A 448 -33.61 -10.96 -14.79
CA LEU A 448 -34.20 -10.41 -16.03
C LEU A 448 -34.47 -8.93 -15.80
N PRO A 449 -34.04 -8.00 -16.70
CA PRO A 449 -34.53 -6.65 -16.66
C PRO A 449 -36.04 -6.78 -16.76
N ALA A 450 -36.76 -6.16 -15.79
CA ALA A 450 -38.22 -6.16 -15.77
C ALA A 450 -38.72 -5.79 -17.17
N THR A 451 -39.42 -6.73 -17.80
CA THR A 451 -40.09 -6.53 -19.07
C THR A 451 -40.98 -5.30 -18.89
N VAL A 452 -40.64 -4.21 -19.56
CA VAL A 452 -41.55 -3.08 -19.71
C VAL A 452 -42.74 -3.66 -20.44
N ALA A 453 -43.83 -3.85 -19.72
CA ALA A 453 -45.10 -4.24 -20.26
C ALA A 453 -45.61 -3.12 -21.17
N PRO A 454 -46.36 -3.47 -22.22
CA PRO A 454 -46.78 -2.56 -23.30
C PRO A 454 -47.69 -1.42 -22.85
#